data_eb92511ac6946c0406ce0a20dd80a4dc
#
_entry.id   eb92511ac6946c0406ce0a20dd80a4dc
#
_cell.length_a   1.000
_cell.length_b   1.000
_cell.length_c   1.000
_cell.angle_alpha   90.00
_cell.angle_beta   90.00
_cell.angle_gamma   90.00
#
_symmetry.space_group_name_H-M   'P 1'
#
loop_
_entity.id
_entity.type
_entity.pdbx_description
1 polymer ?
#
loop_
_entity_poly.entity_id
_entity_poly.type
_entity_poly.pdbx_seq_one_letter_code
_entity_poly.pdbx_strand_id
1 'polypeptide(L)'
;MYRIIFFSVALMCAFVSCTYKSVHLLDENDYEWLEAYDDGDTILFESNDGIDTMIVARIIHNTPSSIGINCFSGFYANGMFDNQILHKGLRYKCGLIVHRILQDSTGLVLSFDERISYNKLSPKDFEIYEKEGVVYDDAFVIGNRYSSVADNFEEVTKYFIWSKSKGLVEYKYLNGEVYTFYKKIPREK
;
A
#
# COMPACT_ATOMS: atom_id res chain seq x y z
N MET A 1 57.23 2.97 -11.37
CA MET A 1 56.57 4.15 -10.81
C MET A 1 55.13 4.36 -11.38
N TYR A 2 54.93 4.35 -12.68
CA TYR A 2 53.61 4.55 -13.30
C TYR A 2 52.50 3.52 -12.93
N ARG A 3 52.89 2.26 -12.68
CA ARG A 3 51.93 1.20 -12.29
C ARG A 3 51.29 1.43 -10.91
N ILE A 4 52.07 2.00 -9.97
CA ILE A 4 51.56 2.29 -8.61
C ILE A 4 50.60 3.48 -8.65
N ILE A 5 50.89 4.49 -9.46
CA ILE A 5 50.01 5.67 -9.61
C ILE A 5 48.67 5.26 -10.24
N PHE A 6 48.71 4.38 -11.25
CA PHE A 6 47.48 3.89 -11.90
C PHE A 6 46.58 3.09 -10.94
N PHE A 7 47.21 2.27 -10.08
CA PHE A 7 46.47 1.49 -9.05
C PHE A 7 45.85 2.41 -7.99
N SER A 8 46.55 3.46 -7.59
CA SER A 8 46.04 4.42 -6.59
C SER A 8 44.88 5.27 -7.12
N VAL A 9 44.95 5.67 -8.40
CA VAL A 9 43.86 6.42 -9.06
C VAL A 9 42.63 5.52 -9.28
N ALA A 10 42.81 4.27 -9.70
CA ALA A 10 41.71 3.33 -9.86
C ALA A 10 41.01 3.02 -8.51
N LEU A 11 41.80 2.91 -7.43
CA LEU A 11 41.27 2.69 -6.09
C LEU A 11 40.50 3.91 -5.57
N MET A 12 40.99 5.14 -5.81
CA MET A 12 40.27 6.38 -5.49
C MET A 12 38.96 6.51 -6.27
N CYS A 13 38.94 6.18 -7.56
CA CYS A 13 37.70 6.19 -8.36
C CYS A 13 36.67 5.17 -7.85
N ALA A 14 37.09 4.00 -7.34
CA ALA A 14 36.22 3.03 -6.75
C ALA A 14 35.55 3.52 -5.45
N PHE A 15 36.26 4.31 -4.64
CA PHE A 15 35.69 4.90 -3.41
C PHE A 15 34.77 6.10 -3.70
N VAL A 16 34.99 6.86 -4.75
CA VAL A 16 34.14 8.02 -5.10
C VAL A 16 32.81 7.55 -5.70
N SER A 17 32.77 6.39 -6.35
CA SER A 17 31.53 5.90 -6.96
C SER A 17 30.48 5.39 -5.93
N CYS A 18 30.88 5.15 -4.69
CA CYS A 18 29.99 4.69 -3.62
C CYS A 18 29.20 5.82 -2.90
N THR A 19 29.41 7.10 -3.26
CA THR A 19 28.84 8.23 -2.50
C THR A 19 27.55 8.82 -3.07
N TYR A 20 27.10 8.38 -4.23
CA TYR A 20 25.84 8.88 -4.79
C TYR A 20 24.66 8.08 -4.23
N LYS A 21 24.14 8.51 -3.10
CA LYS A 21 22.88 8.00 -2.54
C LYS A 21 21.77 8.91 -3.06
N SER A 22 20.94 8.40 -3.95
CA SER A 22 19.71 9.10 -4.33
C SER A 22 18.76 9.11 -3.14
N VAL A 23 18.27 10.30 -2.78
CA VAL A 23 17.25 10.47 -1.74
C VAL A 23 15.94 10.75 -2.45
N HIS A 24 14.95 9.88 -2.26
CA HIS A 24 13.63 10.02 -2.85
C HIS A 24 12.61 10.28 -1.75
N LEU A 25 12.16 11.54 -1.65
CA LEU A 25 11.09 11.94 -0.75
C LEU A 25 9.73 11.76 -1.43
N LEU A 26 8.68 11.62 -0.64
CA LEU A 26 7.30 11.67 -1.14
C LEU A 26 7.01 13.07 -1.67
N ASP A 27 6.35 13.16 -2.82
CA ASP A 27 5.86 14.41 -3.40
C ASP A 27 4.32 14.53 -3.27
N GLU A 28 3.76 15.61 -3.80
CA GLU A 28 2.32 15.87 -3.71
C GLU A 28 1.48 14.74 -4.31
N ASN A 29 1.89 14.15 -5.43
CA ASN A 29 1.17 13.04 -6.06
C ASN A 29 1.19 11.77 -5.19
N ASP A 30 2.27 11.55 -4.43
CA ASP A 30 2.37 10.42 -3.49
C ASP A 30 1.43 10.64 -2.30
N TYR A 31 1.32 11.88 -1.79
CA TYR A 31 0.44 12.22 -0.69
C TYR A 31 -1.04 12.07 -1.04
N GLU A 32 -1.45 12.34 -2.28
CA GLU A 32 -2.83 12.14 -2.73
C GLU A 32 -3.36 10.70 -2.47
N TRP A 33 -2.46 9.70 -2.48
CA TRP A 33 -2.82 8.31 -2.16
C TRP A 33 -3.14 8.08 -0.67
N LEU A 34 -2.75 9.02 0.18
CA LEU A 34 -2.89 8.95 1.63
C LEU A 34 -3.98 9.89 2.16
N GLU A 35 -4.78 10.51 1.28
CA GLU A 35 -5.82 11.47 1.65
C GLU A 35 -7.19 10.84 1.90
N ALA A 36 -7.39 9.57 1.51
CA ALA A 36 -8.68 8.89 1.69
C ALA A 36 -9.14 8.88 3.16
N TYR A 37 -8.19 8.80 4.10
CA TYR A 37 -8.46 8.72 5.53
C TYR A 37 -7.51 9.59 6.34
N ASP A 38 -8.02 10.05 7.50
CA ASP A 38 -7.19 10.62 8.56
C ASP A 38 -6.81 9.57 9.60
N ASP A 39 -5.70 9.80 10.31
CA ASP A 39 -5.26 8.91 11.37
C ASP A 39 -6.27 8.83 12.51
N GLY A 40 -6.67 7.61 12.85
CA GLY A 40 -7.66 7.33 13.87
C GLY A 40 -9.11 7.39 13.39
N ASP A 41 -9.38 7.63 12.10
CA ASP A 41 -10.71 7.47 11.54
C ASP A 41 -11.22 6.04 11.76
N THR A 42 -12.54 5.93 11.95
CA THR A 42 -13.23 4.63 12.01
C THR A 42 -14.10 4.48 10.79
N ILE A 43 -13.89 3.40 10.03
CA ILE A 43 -14.63 3.10 8.82
C ILE A 43 -15.51 1.88 9.07
N LEU A 44 -16.78 2.00 8.74
CA LEU A 44 -17.76 0.93 8.87
C LEU A 44 -18.05 0.34 7.50
N PHE A 45 -18.08 -0.99 7.43
CA PHE A 45 -18.49 -1.77 6.27
C PHE A 45 -19.70 -2.59 6.63
N GLU A 46 -20.72 -2.58 5.78
CA GLU A 46 -21.98 -3.27 6.00
C GLU A 46 -22.11 -4.47 5.06
N SER A 47 -22.68 -5.53 5.60
CA SER A 47 -23.14 -6.72 4.85
C SER A 47 -24.48 -7.19 5.40
N ASN A 48 -25.06 -8.23 4.79
CA ASN A 48 -26.27 -8.89 5.32
C ASN A 48 -26.00 -9.56 6.69
N ASP A 49 -24.75 -9.88 7.01
CA ASP A 49 -24.36 -10.62 8.21
C ASP A 49 -23.89 -9.69 9.35
N GLY A 50 -23.82 -8.38 9.10
CA GLY A 50 -23.46 -7.42 10.14
C GLY A 50 -22.56 -6.29 9.66
N ILE A 51 -21.90 -5.65 10.61
CA ILE A 51 -21.03 -4.51 10.39
C ILE A 51 -19.61 -4.86 10.82
N ASP A 52 -18.68 -4.66 9.92
CA ASP A 52 -17.25 -4.68 10.21
C ASP A 52 -16.73 -3.27 10.48
N THR A 53 -15.75 -3.18 11.36
CA THR A 53 -15.16 -1.91 11.76
C THR A 53 -13.68 -1.91 11.41
N MET A 54 -13.24 -0.91 10.63
CA MET A 54 -11.82 -0.67 10.36
C MET A 54 -11.34 0.55 11.13
N ILE A 55 -10.24 0.40 11.85
CA ILE A 55 -9.54 1.51 12.49
C ILE A 55 -8.37 1.90 11.60
N VAL A 56 -8.32 3.16 11.23
CA VAL A 56 -7.28 3.71 10.36
C VAL A 56 -6.03 4.05 11.19
N ALA A 57 -4.89 3.55 10.74
CA ALA A 57 -3.58 4.00 11.18
C ALA A 57 -2.81 4.54 9.98
N ARG A 58 -2.66 5.87 9.90
CA ARG A 58 -1.89 6.54 8.85
C ARG A 58 -0.50 6.89 9.37
N ILE A 59 0.51 6.31 8.74
CA ILE A 59 1.90 6.48 9.11
C ILE A 59 2.66 7.09 7.93
N ILE A 60 3.35 8.20 8.16
CA ILE A 60 4.15 8.87 7.14
C ILE A 60 5.60 8.97 7.61
N HIS A 61 6.49 8.27 6.92
CA HIS A 61 7.92 8.34 7.12
C HIS A 61 8.57 9.11 5.97
N ASN A 62 8.57 10.45 6.07
CA ASN A 62 9.21 11.29 5.07
C ASN A 62 10.73 11.49 5.34
N THR A 63 11.27 10.74 6.29
CA THR A 63 12.71 10.65 6.51
C THR A 63 13.25 9.43 5.79
N PRO A 64 14.21 9.59 4.88
CA PRO A 64 14.74 8.47 4.13
C PRO A 64 15.38 7.44 5.08
N SER A 65 14.90 6.22 5.05
CA SER A 65 15.53 5.10 5.76
C SER A 65 16.41 4.32 4.79
N SER A 66 17.64 4.01 5.21
CA SER A 66 18.50 3.12 4.43
C SER A 66 18.01 1.69 4.56
N ILE A 67 17.40 1.16 3.52
CA ILE A 67 17.13 -0.27 3.43
C ILE A 67 18.32 -0.93 2.73
N GLY A 68 19.23 -1.51 3.53
CA GLY A 68 20.30 -2.37 3.04
C GLY A 68 21.73 -1.85 3.20
N ILE A 69 22.64 -2.80 3.27
CA ILE A 69 24.09 -2.60 3.42
C ILE A 69 24.79 -2.33 2.06
N ASN A 70 24.03 -2.39 0.95
CA ASN A 70 24.59 -2.28 -0.39
C ASN A 70 24.75 -0.81 -0.81
N CYS A 71 25.91 -0.47 -1.35
CA CYS A 71 26.28 0.86 -1.87
C CYS A 71 25.35 1.40 -2.96
N PHE A 72 24.43 0.58 -3.46
CA PHE A 72 23.47 0.91 -4.52
C PHE A 72 22.02 1.10 -4.04
N SER A 73 21.76 0.98 -2.73
CA SER A 73 20.42 1.22 -2.19
C SER A 73 20.18 2.72 -1.97
N GLY A 74 19.19 3.28 -2.68
CA GLY A 74 18.69 4.63 -2.42
C GLY A 74 17.99 4.71 -1.06
N PHE A 75 17.78 5.93 -0.58
CA PHE A 75 16.91 6.20 0.57
C PHE A 75 15.52 6.50 0.06
N TYR A 76 14.53 5.77 0.58
CA TYR A 76 13.13 5.92 0.17
C TYR A 76 12.31 6.38 1.35
N ALA A 77 11.50 7.43 1.12
CA ALA A 77 10.42 7.77 2.02
C ALA A 77 9.20 6.91 1.68
N ASN A 78 8.38 6.64 2.66
CA ASN A 78 7.12 5.94 2.47
C ASN A 78 6.01 6.55 3.32
N GLY A 79 4.78 6.40 2.84
CA GLY A 79 3.58 6.62 3.59
C GLY A 79 2.71 5.38 3.53
N MET A 80 1.99 5.09 4.60
CA MET A 80 1.15 3.89 4.61
C MET A 80 -0.13 4.08 5.42
N PHE A 81 -1.14 3.32 5.04
CA PHE A 81 -2.23 2.91 5.90
C PHE A 81 -1.93 1.51 6.43
N ASP A 82 -1.80 1.34 7.74
CA ASP A 82 -1.69 0.05 8.44
C ASP A 82 -2.98 -0.17 9.24
N ASN A 83 -4.06 -0.40 8.52
CA ASN A 83 -5.40 -0.47 9.08
C ASN A 83 -5.68 -1.86 9.65
N GLN A 84 -6.57 -1.90 10.66
CA GLN A 84 -7.07 -3.14 11.23
C GLN A 84 -8.59 -3.21 11.06
N ILE A 85 -9.06 -4.27 10.39
CA ILE A 85 -10.49 -4.59 10.27
C ILE A 85 -10.84 -5.59 11.38
N LEU A 86 -11.88 -5.27 12.15
CA LEU A 86 -12.50 -6.18 13.10
C LEU A 86 -13.70 -6.87 12.41
N HIS A 87 -13.55 -8.16 12.10
CA HIS A 87 -14.55 -9.02 11.51
C HIS A 87 -14.84 -10.20 12.44
N LYS A 88 -16.09 -10.36 12.88
CA LYS A 88 -16.52 -11.48 13.76
C LYS A 88 -15.58 -11.71 14.96
N GLY A 89 -15.03 -10.63 15.53
CA GLY A 89 -14.11 -10.71 16.68
C GLY A 89 -12.64 -10.98 16.33
N LEU A 90 -12.32 -11.25 15.08
CA LEU A 90 -10.95 -11.40 14.58
C LEU A 90 -10.44 -10.11 13.97
N ARG A 91 -9.13 -9.91 14.00
CA ARG A 91 -8.48 -8.72 13.41
C ARG A 91 -7.70 -9.10 12.17
N TYR A 92 -7.98 -8.42 11.09
CA TYR A 92 -7.31 -8.56 9.81
C TYR A 92 -6.60 -7.26 9.45
N LYS A 93 -5.40 -7.36 8.89
CA LYS A 93 -4.67 -6.20 8.39
C LYS A 93 -5.12 -5.86 6.97
N CYS A 94 -5.30 -4.57 6.74
CA CYS A 94 -5.60 -4.03 5.42
C CYS A 94 -4.86 -2.72 5.24
N GLY A 95 -4.17 -2.54 4.11
CA GLY A 95 -3.41 -1.32 3.95
C GLY A 95 -2.93 -1.02 2.56
N LEU A 96 -2.45 0.20 2.42
CA LEU A 96 -1.77 0.74 1.26
C LEU A 96 -0.40 1.23 1.71
N ILE A 97 0.64 0.85 1.00
CA ILE A 97 1.97 1.44 1.14
C ILE A 97 2.27 2.22 -0.14
N VAL A 98 2.59 3.47 0.02
CA VAL A 98 3.07 4.37 -1.04
C VAL A 98 4.55 4.58 -0.83
N HIS A 99 5.36 4.30 -1.83
CA HIS A 99 6.79 4.55 -1.76
C HIS A 99 7.31 5.07 -3.10
N ARG A 100 8.29 5.95 -3.05
CA ARG A 100 8.94 6.47 -4.24
C ARG A 100 10.07 5.53 -4.66
N ILE A 101 9.96 4.90 -5.82
CA ILE A 101 10.96 3.96 -6.33
C ILE A 101 12.08 4.68 -7.08
N LEU A 102 11.70 5.65 -7.92
CA LEU A 102 12.59 6.48 -8.71
C LEU A 102 12.06 7.92 -8.67
N GLN A 103 12.84 8.86 -9.20
CA GLN A 103 12.47 10.28 -9.16
C GLN A 103 11.07 10.58 -9.71
N ASP A 104 10.60 9.80 -10.69
CA ASP A 104 9.33 10.01 -11.38
C ASP A 104 8.35 8.82 -11.27
N SER A 105 8.57 7.90 -10.31
CA SER A 105 7.70 6.74 -10.18
C SER A 105 7.29 6.45 -8.74
N THR A 106 5.98 6.45 -8.51
CA THR A 106 5.33 5.99 -7.30
C THR A 106 5.16 4.48 -7.35
N GLY A 107 5.61 3.79 -6.32
CA GLY A 107 5.32 2.38 -6.11
C GLY A 107 4.17 2.24 -5.11
N LEU A 108 3.20 1.43 -5.46
CA LEU A 108 2.04 1.14 -4.62
C LEU A 108 2.02 -0.34 -4.25
N VAL A 109 1.79 -0.60 -2.97
CA VAL A 109 1.53 -1.96 -2.46
C VAL A 109 0.21 -1.94 -1.73
N LEU A 110 -0.76 -2.66 -2.25
CA LEU A 110 -2.04 -2.90 -1.59
C LEU A 110 -2.04 -4.29 -0.98
N SER A 111 -2.50 -4.39 0.26
CA SER A 111 -2.59 -5.66 0.97
C SER A 111 -3.92 -5.78 1.71
N PHE A 112 -4.43 -7.01 1.79
CA PHE A 112 -5.58 -7.38 2.58
C PHE A 112 -5.34 -8.74 3.22
N ASP A 113 -5.53 -8.84 4.54
CA ASP A 113 -5.41 -10.07 5.32
C ASP A 113 -4.04 -10.77 5.16
N GLU A 114 -2.94 -9.99 5.02
CA GLU A 114 -1.57 -10.47 4.83
C GLU A 114 -1.37 -11.51 3.71
N ARG A 115 -2.47 -12.02 3.12
CA ARG A 115 -2.49 -13.08 2.10
C ARG A 115 -2.60 -12.54 0.69
N ILE A 116 -3.19 -11.36 0.54
CA ILE A 116 -3.28 -10.67 -0.75
C ILE A 116 -2.36 -9.47 -0.68
N SER A 117 -1.29 -9.52 -1.43
CA SER A 117 -0.40 -8.38 -1.61
C SER A 117 -0.22 -8.14 -3.11
N TYR A 118 -0.48 -6.94 -3.56
CA TYR A 118 -0.26 -6.54 -4.94
C TYR A 118 0.79 -5.46 -5.01
N ASN A 119 1.93 -5.79 -5.62
CA ASN A 119 3.06 -4.89 -5.80
C ASN A 119 3.04 -4.29 -7.21
N LYS A 120 3.50 -3.05 -7.36
CA LYS A 120 3.67 -2.36 -8.65
C LYS A 120 2.37 -1.97 -9.34
N LEU A 121 1.37 -1.55 -8.58
CA LEU A 121 0.20 -0.90 -9.14
C LEU A 121 0.57 0.45 -9.76
N SER A 122 -0.14 0.82 -10.81
CA SER A 122 0.02 2.07 -11.53
C SER A 122 -1.38 2.65 -11.80
N PRO A 123 -1.53 3.96 -11.96
CA PRO A 123 -2.81 4.55 -12.40
C PRO A 123 -3.37 3.97 -13.70
N LYS A 124 -2.54 3.30 -14.50
CA LYS A 124 -2.98 2.58 -15.71
C LYS A 124 -3.78 1.31 -15.41
N ASP A 125 -3.66 0.80 -14.19
CA ASP A 125 -4.35 -0.40 -13.72
C ASP A 125 -5.70 -0.06 -13.06
N PHE A 126 -6.13 1.21 -13.10
CA PHE A 126 -7.46 1.60 -12.64
C PHE A 126 -8.54 0.96 -13.49
N GLU A 127 -9.55 0.45 -12.80
CA GLU A 127 -10.77 -0.06 -13.41
C GLU A 127 -11.94 0.83 -12.99
N ILE A 128 -12.92 0.99 -13.89
CA ILE A 128 -14.17 1.64 -13.53
C ILE A 128 -14.98 0.63 -12.73
N TYR A 129 -15.21 0.95 -11.47
CA TYR A 129 -16.07 0.15 -10.61
C TYR A 129 -17.34 0.92 -10.28
N GLU A 130 -18.51 0.28 -10.46
CA GLU A 130 -19.81 0.87 -10.16
C GLU A 130 -20.54 0.03 -9.11
N LYS A 131 -21.03 0.69 -8.08
CA LYS A 131 -21.82 0.07 -7.01
C LYS A 131 -22.96 1.02 -6.62
N GLU A 132 -24.20 0.54 -6.69
CA GLU A 132 -25.39 1.28 -6.25
C GLU A 132 -25.52 2.69 -6.84
N GLY A 133 -25.10 2.85 -8.11
CA GLY A 133 -25.10 4.13 -8.82
C GLY A 133 -23.94 5.06 -8.49
N VAL A 134 -22.99 4.63 -7.65
CA VAL A 134 -21.73 5.35 -7.41
C VAL A 134 -20.66 4.78 -8.32
N VAL A 135 -20.02 5.65 -9.09
CA VAL A 135 -18.92 5.30 -9.99
C VAL A 135 -17.59 5.66 -9.35
N TYR A 136 -16.68 4.72 -9.34
CA TYR A 136 -15.28 4.86 -8.90
C TYR A 136 -14.41 4.66 -10.14
N ASP A 137 -13.85 5.74 -10.68
CA ASP A 137 -12.98 5.73 -11.86
C ASP A 137 -11.50 5.65 -11.52
N ASP A 138 -11.19 5.66 -10.22
CA ASP A 138 -9.87 5.61 -9.63
C ASP A 138 -9.63 4.32 -8.79
N ALA A 139 -10.35 3.24 -9.11
CA ALA A 139 -10.35 2.03 -8.31
C ALA A 139 -9.38 0.97 -8.84
N PHE A 140 -8.80 0.20 -7.90
CA PHE A 140 -8.18 -1.08 -8.16
C PHE A 140 -9.09 -2.20 -7.71
N VAL A 141 -9.36 -3.15 -8.61
CA VAL A 141 -10.06 -4.41 -8.29
C VAL A 141 -9.01 -5.50 -8.12
N ILE A 142 -8.77 -5.90 -6.89
CA ILE A 142 -7.68 -6.82 -6.56
C ILE A 142 -8.23 -8.16 -6.10
N GLY A 143 -8.05 -9.16 -6.94
CA GLY A 143 -8.47 -10.54 -6.67
C GLY A 143 -7.37 -11.37 -6.02
N ASN A 144 -7.78 -12.36 -5.22
CA ASN A 144 -6.88 -13.38 -4.70
C ASN A 144 -6.48 -14.35 -5.82
N ARG A 145 -5.23 -14.29 -6.26
CA ARG A 145 -4.68 -15.20 -7.29
C ARG A 145 -4.35 -16.60 -6.72
N TYR A 146 -4.36 -16.74 -5.40
CA TYR A 146 -3.98 -17.99 -4.70
C TYR A 146 -5.19 -18.79 -4.21
N SER A 147 -6.36 -18.59 -4.80
CA SER A 147 -7.60 -19.27 -4.42
C SER A 147 -7.54 -20.82 -4.43
N SER A 148 -6.53 -21.39 -5.11
CA SER A 148 -6.36 -22.86 -5.18
C SER A 148 -5.72 -23.50 -3.93
N VAL A 149 -5.19 -22.71 -3.00
CA VAL A 149 -4.53 -23.24 -1.78
C VAL A 149 -5.41 -23.05 -0.54
N ALA A 150 -6.47 -22.27 -0.64
CA ALA A 150 -7.29 -21.81 0.49
C ALA A 150 -8.64 -22.53 0.63
N ASP A 151 -8.83 -23.68 -0.02
CA ASP A 151 -10.12 -24.39 -0.10
C ASP A 151 -10.72 -24.82 1.26
N ASN A 152 -10.01 -24.58 2.37
CA ASN A 152 -10.48 -24.96 3.70
C ASN A 152 -10.79 -23.79 4.66
N PHE A 153 -10.71 -22.54 4.20
CA PHE A 153 -10.95 -21.37 5.05
C PHE A 153 -12.06 -20.50 4.46
N GLU A 154 -13.25 -20.56 5.05
CA GLU A 154 -14.43 -19.77 4.65
C GLU A 154 -14.21 -18.26 4.73
N GLU A 155 -13.29 -17.81 5.58
CA GLU A 155 -12.96 -16.41 5.85
C GLU A 155 -11.79 -15.87 5.00
N VAL A 156 -11.41 -16.55 3.92
CA VAL A 156 -10.37 -16.04 3.01
C VAL A 156 -10.96 -15.00 2.07
N THR A 157 -10.32 -13.86 1.97
CA THR A 157 -10.73 -12.80 1.06
C THR A 157 -10.58 -13.23 -0.39
N LYS A 158 -11.66 -13.14 -1.16
CA LYS A 158 -11.70 -13.44 -2.59
C LYS A 158 -11.19 -12.29 -3.42
N TYR A 159 -11.64 -11.07 -3.11
CA TYR A 159 -11.18 -9.82 -3.70
C TYR A 159 -11.41 -8.66 -2.75
N PHE A 160 -10.75 -7.55 -3.03
CA PHE A 160 -11.08 -6.26 -2.46
C PHE A 160 -10.93 -5.14 -3.50
N ILE A 161 -11.59 -4.02 -3.26
CA ILE A 161 -11.63 -2.85 -4.14
C ILE A 161 -11.13 -1.65 -3.36
N TRP A 162 -10.09 -1.01 -3.90
CA TRP A 162 -9.49 0.18 -3.32
C TRP A 162 -9.57 1.34 -4.31
N SER A 163 -10.25 2.42 -3.93
CA SER A 163 -10.27 3.69 -4.65
C SER A 163 -9.19 4.61 -4.10
N LYS A 164 -8.49 5.34 -4.97
CA LYS A 164 -7.50 6.34 -4.56
C LYS A 164 -8.12 7.40 -3.65
N SER A 165 -9.30 7.91 -4.02
CA SER A 165 -9.97 8.99 -3.31
C SER A 165 -10.81 8.56 -2.11
N LYS A 166 -11.24 7.29 -2.05
CA LYS A 166 -12.16 6.79 -1.00
C LYS A 166 -11.55 5.73 -0.09
N GLY A 167 -10.40 5.16 -0.47
CA GLY A 167 -9.78 4.05 0.23
C GLY A 167 -10.47 2.72 -0.06
N LEU A 168 -10.59 1.84 0.94
CA LEU A 168 -11.26 0.56 0.80
C LEU A 168 -12.76 0.77 0.59
N VAL A 169 -13.28 0.29 -0.54
CA VAL A 169 -14.68 0.45 -0.94
C VAL A 169 -15.49 -0.80 -0.67
N GLU A 170 -14.93 -1.96 -1.00
CA GLU A 170 -15.59 -3.25 -0.87
C GLU A 170 -14.58 -4.37 -0.70
N TYR A 171 -14.96 -5.42 0.00
CA TYR A 171 -14.24 -6.69 0.00
C TYR A 171 -15.22 -7.86 0.10
N LYS A 172 -14.79 -9.01 -0.43
CA LYS A 172 -15.59 -10.23 -0.48
C LYS A 172 -14.78 -11.41 0.02
N TYR A 173 -15.41 -12.22 0.86
CA TYR A 173 -14.85 -13.50 1.30
C TYR A 173 -15.22 -14.65 0.35
N LEU A 174 -14.51 -15.77 0.44
CA LEU A 174 -14.77 -16.96 -0.38
C LEU A 174 -16.13 -17.59 -0.07
N ASN A 175 -16.62 -17.47 1.17
CA ASN A 175 -17.96 -17.91 1.58
C ASN A 175 -19.10 -17.13 0.91
N GLY A 176 -18.78 -16.06 0.18
CA GLY A 176 -19.73 -15.23 -0.55
C GLY A 176 -20.16 -13.94 0.15
N GLU A 177 -19.79 -13.75 1.42
CA GLU A 177 -20.09 -12.53 2.17
C GLU A 177 -19.39 -11.32 1.50
N VAL A 178 -20.16 -10.23 1.30
CA VAL A 178 -19.68 -8.98 0.70
C VAL A 178 -19.88 -7.86 1.71
N TYR A 179 -18.81 -7.17 2.01
CA TYR A 179 -18.79 -6.01 2.87
C TYR A 179 -18.53 -4.76 2.04
N THR A 180 -19.44 -3.80 2.11
CA THR A 180 -19.37 -2.55 1.33
C THR A 180 -19.19 -1.37 2.28
N PHE A 181 -18.42 -0.37 1.89
CA PHE A 181 -18.27 0.87 2.62
C PHE A 181 -19.65 1.46 2.95
N TYR A 182 -19.87 1.68 4.23
CA TYR A 182 -21.12 2.24 4.75
C TYR A 182 -20.96 3.66 5.26
N LYS A 183 -19.96 3.87 6.15
CA LYS A 183 -19.79 5.17 6.82
C LYS A 183 -18.36 5.38 7.29
N LYS A 184 -17.91 6.64 7.19
CA LYS A 184 -16.69 7.13 7.84
C LYS A 184 -17.07 7.94 9.09
N ILE A 185 -16.47 7.63 10.22
CA ILE A 185 -16.59 8.35 11.50
C ILE A 185 -15.22 8.96 11.77
N PRO A 186 -15.09 10.29 11.63
CA PRO A 186 -13.85 10.97 11.94
C PRO A 186 -13.47 10.82 13.42
N ARG A 187 -12.17 10.76 13.70
CA ARG A 187 -11.67 10.80 15.07
C ARG A 187 -12.09 12.12 15.75
N GLU A 188 -12.66 12.02 16.94
CA GLU A 188 -12.89 13.21 17.78
C GLU A 188 -11.55 13.84 18.16
N LYS A 189 -11.42 15.15 17.96
CA LYS A 189 -10.21 15.94 18.26
C LYS A 189 -10.15 16.34 19.73
#